data_42a5a108784668613b997721dedbe50c
#
_entry.id   42a5a108784668613b997721dedbe50c
#
_cell.length_a   1.000
_cell.length_b   1.000
_cell.length_c   1.000
_cell.angle_alpha   90.00
_cell.angle_beta   90.00
_cell.angle_gamma   90.00
#
_symmetry.space_group_name_H-M   'P 1'
#
loop_
_entity.id
_entity.type
_entity.pdbx_description
1 polymer ?
#
loop_
_entity_poly.entity_id
_entity_poly.type
_entity_poly.pdbx_seq_one_letter_code
_entity_poly.pdbx_strand_id
1 'polypeptide(L)'
;VLSSYETRRGVTGEPGAFYGLSSQSDTLPGAWVSTALAEQILATINPAEPSPLRALQEKLNHSPAFQSINTGRYGSLDWQTRTEDGLLMNVLAFLPGNDPQKTQEIIVIGAHRDHFGRQAGLLFPGADDNASGTAVMLEVARAMAQAGAKAKRTILFVSFSGEEQGLVGSRLYLERAVSPIGMTRAMINIDHAGIGNGRLTIGVTGFEKNVALEAGQTVGLAEKLDLFGFFPGGDHVPFKEAGIPTVTIVSGGIHPHFHKPGDRADTINPEILHNVARYVLTLAWQLANIP
;
A
#
# COMPACT_ATOMS: atom_id res chain seq x y z
N VAL A 1 16.06 5.80 -20.12
CA VAL A 1 15.50 4.60 -19.46
C VAL A 1 14.94 5.06 -18.15
N LEU A 2 13.62 4.96 -17.99
CA LEU A 2 12.95 5.23 -16.72
C LEU A 2 13.51 4.27 -15.67
N SER A 3 13.68 4.72 -14.43
CA SER A 3 14.07 3.83 -13.36
C SER A 3 13.02 2.72 -13.19
N SER A 4 13.39 1.60 -12.60
CA SER A 4 12.43 0.50 -12.34
C SER A 4 11.25 0.96 -11.49
N TYR A 5 11.46 2.00 -10.69
CA TYR A 5 10.46 2.65 -9.87
C TYR A 5 9.45 3.46 -10.69
N GLU A 6 9.92 4.27 -11.65
CA GLU A 6 9.05 5.04 -12.54
C GLU A 6 8.30 4.14 -13.53
N THR A 7 8.90 3.04 -13.95
CA THR A 7 8.23 2.06 -14.82
C THR A 7 7.06 1.38 -14.10
N ARG A 8 7.17 1.13 -12.79
CA ARG A 8 6.08 0.54 -12.00
C ARG A 8 4.96 1.50 -11.69
N ARG A 9 5.26 2.80 -11.53
CA ARG A 9 4.26 3.81 -11.16
C ARG A 9 3.63 4.53 -12.35
N GLY A 10 4.18 4.38 -13.54
CA GLY A 10 3.76 5.12 -14.72
C GLY A 10 4.12 6.61 -14.64
N VAL A 11 4.14 7.28 -15.78
CA VAL A 11 4.35 8.72 -15.88
C VAL A 11 3.07 9.37 -16.38
N THR A 12 2.30 9.98 -15.48
CA THR A 12 1.03 10.63 -15.82
C THR A 12 1.14 12.13 -15.97
N GLY A 13 2.30 12.73 -15.60
CA GLY A 13 2.47 14.18 -15.54
C GLY A 13 1.75 14.86 -14.38
N GLU A 14 1.08 14.10 -13.51
CA GLU A 14 0.43 14.61 -12.32
C GLU A 14 1.43 14.82 -11.19
N PRO A 15 1.25 15.86 -10.35
CA PRO A 15 2.04 16.02 -9.14
C PRO A 15 1.73 14.88 -8.15
N GLY A 16 2.77 14.38 -7.47
CA GLY A 16 2.59 13.41 -6.41
C GLY A 16 2.24 14.07 -5.07
N ALA A 17 1.71 13.29 -4.15
CA ALA A 17 1.48 13.71 -2.78
C ALA A 17 2.82 13.93 -2.03
N PHE A 18 2.81 14.81 -1.05
CA PHE A 18 3.93 14.98 -0.12
C PHE A 18 3.72 14.04 1.07
N TYR A 19 4.74 13.24 1.34
CA TYR A 19 4.79 12.39 2.53
C TYR A 19 5.13 13.23 3.75
N GLY A 20 4.40 12.97 4.84
CA GLY A 20 4.72 13.38 6.19
C GLY A 20 5.45 14.70 6.30
N LEU A 21 4.72 15.80 6.23
CA LEU A 21 5.25 17.09 6.68
C LEU A 21 5.44 16.96 8.19
N SER A 22 6.54 16.29 8.59
CA SER A 22 6.92 16.29 9.98
C SER A 22 7.21 17.73 10.37
N SER A 23 6.75 18.13 11.52
CA SER A 23 7.10 19.43 12.15
C SER A 23 8.59 19.53 12.51
N GLN A 24 9.42 18.58 12.07
CA GLN A 24 10.84 18.63 12.34
C GLN A 24 11.53 19.63 11.41
N SER A 25 12.23 20.56 12.04
CA SER A 25 12.91 21.69 11.44
C SER A 25 14.03 21.36 10.43
N ASP A 26 14.33 20.08 10.23
CA ASP A 26 15.49 19.62 9.48
C ASP A 26 15.17 19.06 8.09
N THR A 27 13.92 19.20 7.62
CA THR A 27 13.56 18.79 6.28
C THR A 27 13.88 19.86 5.26
N LEU A 28 14.60 19.50 4.21
CA LEU A 28 14.80 20.39 3.06
C LEU A 28 13.45 20.72 2.42
N PRO A 29 13.17 22.01 2.18
CA PRO A 29 11.98 22.39 1.45
C PRO A 29 12.02 21.81 0.04
N GLY A 30 10.88 21.28 -0.40
CA GLY A 30 10.74 20.67 -1.71
C GLY A 30 9.46 21.09 -2.40
N ALA A 31 9.47 21.01 -3.72
CA ALA A 31 8.30 21.27 -4.53
C ALA A 31 8.26 20.31 -5.73
N TRP A 32 7.05 19.89 -6.13
CA TRP A 32 6.83 19.26 -7.42
C TRP A 32 6.82 20.33 -8.52
N VAL A 33 7.61 20.13 -9.56
CA VAL A 33 7.65 20.99 -10.72
C VAL A 33 7.26 20.22 -11.97
N SER A 34 6.68 20.91 -12.97
CA SER A 34 6.39 20.29 -14.25
C SER A 34 7.69 19.89 -14.96
N THR A 35 7.62 18.85 -15.80
CA THR A 35 8.74 18.46 -16.67
C THR A 35 9.26 19.63 -17.48
N ALA A 36 8.34 20.46 -18.02
CA ALA A 36 8.71 21.64 -18.81
C ALA A 36 9.52 22.65 -18.00
N LEU A 37 9.15 22.90 -16.73
CA LEU A 37 9.93 23.78 -15.87
C LEU A 37 11.30 23.18 -15.53
N ALA A 38 11.36 21.88 -15.25
CA ALA A 38 12.62 21.17 -15.01
C ALA A 38 13.56 21.26 -16.23
N GLU A 39 13.04 21.05 -17.44
CA GLU A 39 13.80 21.22 -18.70
C GLU A 39 14.33 22.66 -18.84
N GLN A 40 13.51 23.67 -18.57
CA GLN A 40 13.94 25.09 -18.63
C GLN A 40 15.06 25.41 -17.62
N ILE A 41 14.97 24.85 -16.40
CA ILE A 41 16.02 25.04 -15.38
C ILE A 41 17.31 24.39 -15.85
N LEU A 42 17.26 23.18 -16.38
CA LEU A 42 18.44 22.42 -16.79
C LEU A 42 19.03 22.88 -18.11
N ALA A 43 18.25 23.45 -19.01
CA ALA A 43 18.74 24.03 -20.28
C ALA A 43 19.79 25.13 -20.07
N THR A 44 19.85 25.74 -18.87
CA THR A 44 20.88 26.73 -18.56
C THR A 44 22.27 26.11 -18.37
N ILE A 45 22.35 24.82 -18.06
CA ILE A 45 23.61 24.10 -17.85
C ILE A 45 24.21 23.69 -19.20
N ASN A 46 23.38 23.21 -20.11
CA ASN A 46 23.77 22.80 -21.46
C ASN A 46 22.71 23.22 -22.48
N PRO A 47 22.77 24.46 -23.01
CA PRO A 47 21.77 24.96 -23.95
C PRO A 47 21.71 24.20 -25.29
N ALA A 48 22.75 23.44 -25.62
CA ALA A 48 22.78 22.62 -26.85
C ALA A 48 22.09 21.27 -26.71
N GLU A 49 21.75 20.86 -25.48
CA GLU A 49 21.07 19.59 -25.20
C GLU A 49 19.56 19.76 -25.41
N PRO A 50 18.95 19.03 -26.35
CA PRO A 50 17.52 19.19 -26.65
C PRO A 50 16.60 18.66 -25.54
N SER A 51 17.11 17.76 -24.69
CA SER A 51 16.37 17.18 -23.56
C SER A 51 17.29 17.00 -22.33
N PRO A 52 17.67 18.11 -21.67
CA PRO A 52 18.67 18.11 -20.61
C PRO A 52 18.23 17.28 -19.37
N LEU A 53 16.93 17.22 -19.07
CA LEU A 53 16.41 16.39 -17.98
C LEU A 53 16.66 14.90 -18.24
N ARG A 54 16.35 14.45 -19.46
CA ARG A 54 16.56 13.06 -19.87
C ARG A 54 18.03 12.68 -19.90
N ALA A 55 18.87 13.55 -20.49
CA ALA A 55 20.31 13.34 -20.54
C ALA A 55 20.93 13.26 -19.15
N LEU A 56 20.49 14.12 -18.22
CA LEU A 56 20.90 14.05 -16.83
C LEU A 56 20.45 12.77 -16.13
N GLN A 57 19.21 12.35 -16.34
CA GLN A 57 18.68 11.12 -15.78
C GLN A 57 19.46 9.89 -16.27
N GLU A 58 19.73 9.80 -17.56
CA GLU A 58 20.55 8.74 -18.15
C GLU A 58 21.96 8.71 -17.53
N LYS A 59 22.58 9.88 -17.40
CA LYS A 59 23.90 10.00 -16.75
C LYS A 59 23.87 9.53 -15.29
N LEU A 60 22.88 9.93 -14.52
CA LEU A 60 22.76 9.56 -13.10
C LEU A 60 22.45 8.08 -12.90
N ASN A 61 21.66 7.47 -13.78
CA ASN A 61 21.35 6.04 -13.74
C ASN A 61 22.59 5.14 -13.94
N HIS A 62 23.64 5.68 -14.57
CA HIS A 62 24.89 4.97 -14.79
C HIS A 62 26.03 5.43 -13.86
N SER A 63 25.74 6.36 -12.95
CA SER A 63 26.73 6.89 -12.01
C SER A 63 26.67 6.14 -10.67
N PRO A 64 27.80 5.69 -10.12
CA PRO A 64 27.83 5.06 -8.80
C PRO A 64 27.71 6.05 -7.64
N ALA A 65 27.72 7.36 -7.91
CA ALA A 65 27.74 8.41 -6.89
C ALA A 65 26.63 9.44 -7.11
N PHE A 66 26.08 9.95 -6.01
CA PHE A 66 25.19 11.11 -6.03
C PHE A 66 25.94 12.34 -6.55
N GLN A 67 25.28 13.09 -7.41
CA GLN A 67 25.83 14.33 -7.97
C GLN A 67 24.84 15.46 -7.75
N SER A 68 25.32 16.56 -7.19
CA SER A 68 24.61 17.82 -7.16
C SER A 68 25.11 18.71 -8.28
N ILE A 69 24.21 19.40 -8.97
CA ILE A 69 24.54 20.27 -10.08
C ILE A 69 24.05 21.67 -9.75
N ASN A 70 24.96 22.65 -9.78
CA ASN A 70 24.56 24.04 -9.67
C ASN A 70 24.04 24.54 -11.02
N THR A 71 22.73 24.87 -11.08
CA THR A 71 22.08 25.38 -12.27
C THR A 71 22.27 26.88 -12.47
N GLY A 72 22.80 27.59 -11.49
CA GLY A 72 22.89 29.07 -11.49
C GLY A 72 21.48 29.73 -11.38
N ARG A 73 20.42 28.97 -11.16
CA ARG A 73 19.07 29.52 -10.99
C ARG A 73 18.73 29.67 -9.53
N TYR A 74 17.94 30.67 -9.24
CA TYR A 74 17.38 30.93 -7.92
C TYR A 74 15.87 30.71 -7.98
N GLY A 75 15.33 30.11 -6.93
CA GLY A 75 13.90 29.94 -6.71
C GLY A 75 13.55 30.37 -5.29
N SER A 76 12.32 30.80 -5.10
CA SER A 76 11.73 30.98 -3.76
C SER A 76 10.58 30.02 -3.61
N LEU A 77 10.47 29.41 -2.43
CA LEU A 77 9.32 28.60 -2.03
C LEU A 77 8.67 29.33 -0.85
N ASP A 78 7.39 29.59 -0.98
CA ASP A 78 6.57 30.19 0.10
C ASP A 78 5.34 29.32 0.31
N TRP A 79 5.15 28.83 1.52
CA TRP A 79 3.99 28.06 1.91
C TRP A 79 3.64 28.31 3.38
N GLN A 80 2.40 28.13 3.68
CA GLN A 80 1.92 28.14 5.06
C GLN A 80 1.47 26.75 5.44
N THR A 81 1.92 26.29 6.60
CA THR A 81 1.45 25.05 7.21
C THR A 81 0.59 25.36 8.42
N ARG A 82 -0.50 24.62 8.57
CA ARG A 82 -1.30 24.60 9.78
C ARG A 82 -1.23 23.21 10.37
N THR A 83 -0.82 23.12 11.61
CA THR A 83 -0.84 21.88 12.38
C THR A 83 -2.10 21.86 13.22
N GLU A 84 -2.86 20.81 13.12
CA GLU A 84 -4.05 20.57 13.94
C GLU A 84 -3.94 19.19 14.59
N ASP A 85 -4.39 19.10 15.82
CA ASP A 85 -4.54 17.79 16.47
C ASP A 85 -5.69 17.04 15.82
N GLY A 86 -5.42 15.80 15.42
CA GLY A 86 -6.39 14.90 14.81
C GLY A 86 -6.53 13.61 15.61
N LEU A 87 -7.69 12.96 15.51
CA LEU A 87 -7.92 11.67 16.11
C LEU A 87 -7.84 10.59 15.04
N LEU A 88 -6.87 9.68 15.17
CA LEU A 88 -6.77 8.47 14.37
C LEU A 88 -7.43 7.30 15.11
N MET A 89 -8.32 6.58 14.44
CA MET A 89 -9.03 5.45 15.01
C MET A 89 -8.96 4.26 14.06
N ASN A 90 -8.57 3.10 14.57
CA ASN A 90 -8.82 1.85 13.87
C ASN A 90 -10.26 1.41 14.10
N VAL A 91 -10.88 0.82 13.08
CA VAL A 91 -12.20 0.19 13.22
C VAL A 91 -12.02 -1.32 13.18
N LEU A 92 -12.56 -2.01 14.17
CA LEU A 92 -12.42 -3.43 14.35
C LEU A 92 -13.78 -4.13 14.31
N ALA A 93 -13.83 -5.26 13.62
CA ALA A 93 -14.98 -6.16 13.62
C ALA A 93 -14.47 -7.61 13.61
N PHE A 94 -15.18 -8.53 14.25
CA PHE A 94 -14.73 -9.92 14.30
C PHE A 94 -15.87 -10.91 14.07
N LEU A 95 -15.50 -12.04 13.51
CA LEU A 95 -16.34 -13.25 13.43
C LEU A 95 -15.74 -14.28 14.38
N PRO A 96 -16.47 -14.64 15.46
CA PRO A 96 -15.97 -15.62 16.42
C PRO A 96 -15.73 -16.98 15.79
N GLY A 97 -14.60 -17.60 16.12
CA GLY A 97 -14.32 -18.99 15.81
C GLY A 97 -15.26 -19.94 16.56
N ASN A 98 -15.36 -21.19 16.11
CA ASN A 98 -16.24 -22.18 16.71
C ASN A 98 -15.51 -23.38 17.33
N ASP A 99 -14.19 -23.48 17.18
CA ASP A 99 -13.39 -24.52 17.83
C ASP A 99 -13.04 -24.07 19.25
N PRO A 100 -13.50 -24.78 20.31
CA PRO A 100 -13.22 -24.37 21.68
C PRO A 100 -11.74 -24.25 22.03
N GLN A 101 -10.86 -24.95 21.30
CA GLN A 101 -9.41 -24.91 21.52
C GLN A 101 -8.72 -23.80 20.73
N LYS A 102 -9.35 -23.30 19.66
CA LYS A 102 -8.76 -22.34 18.70
C LYS A 102 -9.50 -21.02 18.59
N THR A 103 -10.65 -20.87 19.23
CA THR A 103 -11.48 -19.66 19.11
C THR A 103 -10.79 -18.41 19.66
N GLN A 104 -9.77 -18.56 20.51
CA GLN A 104 -8.96 -17.45 20.98
C GLN A 104 -7.81 -17.09 20.04
N GLU A 105 -7.48 -17.96 19.10
CA GLU A 105 -6.50 -17.68 18.07
C GLU A 105 -7.12 -16.78 17.00
N ILE A 106 -6.37 -15.82 16.51
CA ILE A 106 -6.86 -14.76 15.63
C ILE A 106 -6.15 -14.78 14.29
N ILE A 107 -6.93 -14.69 13.22
CA ILE A 107 -6.46 -14.30 11.89
C ILE A 107 -6.90 -12.86 11.66
N VAL A 108 -5.95 -11.96 11.49
CA VAL A 108 -6.21 -10.55 11.17
C VAL A 108 -6.32 -10.39 9.66
N ILE A 109 -7.34 -9.67 9.19
CA ILE A 109 -7.47 -9.17 7.81
C ILE A 109 -7.51 -7.66 7.90
N GLY A 110 -6.55 -6.98 7.30
CA GLY A 110 -6.41 -5.54 7.41
C GLY A 110 -6.27 -4.83 6.07
N ALA A 111 -6.79 -3.62 6.04
CA ALA A 111 -6.56 -2.64 4.99
C ALA A 111 -6.66 -1.23 5.60
N HIS A 112 -5.82 -0.29 5.15
CA HIS A 112 -5.97 1.08 5.58
C HIS A 112 -7.07 1.79 4.77
N ARG A 113 -7.68 2.81 5.39
CA ARG A 113 -8.76 3.59 4.79
C ARG A 113 -8.42 5.07 4.64
N ASP A 114 -7.28 5.48 5.19
CA ASP A 114 -6.78 6.84 5.03
C ASP A 114 -6.04 6.99 3.70
N HIS A 115 -5.94 8.22 3.25
CA HIS A 115 -5.09 8.64 2.15
C HIS A 115 -4.73 10.11 2.35
N PHE A 116 -4.04 10.74 1.41
CA PHE A 116 -3.51 12.11 1.58
C PHE A 116 -4.58 13.21 1.62
N GLY A 117 -5.77 12.97 1.09
CA GLY A 117 -6.84 13.97 1.10
C GLY A 117 -6.49 15.22 0.29
N ARG A 118 -6.52 16.41 0.90
CA ARG A 118 -6.21 17.66 0.22
C ARG A 118 -4.84 18.20 0.60
N GLN A 119 -4.00 18.41 -0.39
CA GLN A 119 -2.68 19.02 -0.25
C GLN A 119 -2.49 20.09 -1.34
N ALA A 120 -2.07 21.29 -0.96
CA ALA A 120 -1.80 22.41 -1.88
C ALA A 120 -2.92 22.65 -2.91
N GLY A 121 -4.19 22.54 -2.50
CA GLY A 121 -5.36 22.72 -3.35
C GLY A 121 -5.75 21.53 -4.22
N LEU A 122 -4.93 20.50 -4.29
CA LEU A 122 -5.22 19.26 -5.01
C LEU A 122 -5.90 18.24 -4.10
N LEU A 123 -6.77 17.41 -4.67
CA LEU A 123 -7.37 16.27 -3.99
C LEU A 123 -6.67 14.98 -4.44
N PHE A 124 -6.25 14.20 -3.45
CA PHE A 124 -5.69 12.85 -3.60
C PHE A 124 -6.72 11.86 -3.04
N PRO A 125 -7.54 11.24 -3.91
CA PRO A 125 -8.70 10.48 -3.45
C PRO A 125 -8.38 9.11 -2.85
N GLY A 126 -7.33 8.42 -3.36
CA GLY A 126 -6.93 7.12 -2.85
C GLY A 126 -7.91 5.99 -3.19
N ALA A 127 -8.34 5.89 -4.45
CA ALA A 127 -9.29 4.85 -4.83
C ALA A 127 -8.63 3.46 -4.89
N ASP A 128 -7.48 3.35 -5.54
CA ASP A 128 -6.69 2.11 -5.53
C ASP A 128 -5.90 2.00 -4.22
N ASP A 129 -5.35 3.10 -3.77
CA ASP A 129 -4.58 3.24 -2.54
C ASP A 129 -5.35 4.05 -1.47
N ASN A 130 -6.16 3.49 -0.54
CA ASN A 130 -6.44 2.06 -0.47
C ASN A 130 -7.94 1.81 -0.19
N ALA A 131 -8.82 2.61 -0.84
CA ALA A 131 -10.25 2.31 -0.79
C ALA A 131 -10.55 0.93 -1.42
N SER A 132 -9.74 0.50 -2.40
CA SER A 132 -9.87 -0.81 -3.04
C SER A 132 -9.64 -1.96 -2.05
N GLY A 133 -8.58 -1.93 -1.27
CA GLY A 133 -8.30 -2.93 -0.23
C GLY A 133 -9.34 -2.92 0.89
N THR A 134 -9.79 -1.73 1.31
CA THR A 134 -10.89 -1.58 2.27
C THR A 134 -12.19 -2.20 1.73
N ALA A 135 -12.52 -1.97 0.46
CA ALA A 135 -13.71 -2.57 -0.17
C ALA A 135 -13.62 -4.10 -0.24
N VAL A 136 -12.47 -4.64 -0.61
CA VAL A 136 -12.21 -6.10 -0.59
C VAL A 136 -12.38 -6.67 0.82
N MET A 137 -11.80 -6.05 1.83
CA MET A 137 -11.93 -6.48 3.23
C MET A 137 -13.40 -6.49 3.67
N LEU A 138 -14.16 -5.46 3.37
CA LEU A 138 -15.58 -5.36 3.70
C LEU A 138 -16.41 -6.44 2.97
N GLU A 139 -16.13 -6.71 1.71
CA GLU A 139 -16.80 -7.75 0.94
C GLU A 139 -16.51 -9.15 1.48
N VAL A 140 -15.27 -9.44 1.87
CA VAL A 140 -14.87 -10.68 2.52
C VAL A 140 -15.63 -10.85 3.85
N ALA A 141 -15.69 -9.79 4.67
CA ALA A 141 -16.43 -9.81 5.93
C ALA A 141 -17.93 -10.07 5.70
N ARG A 142 -18.53 -9.39 4.72
CA ARG A 142 -19.93 -9.59 4.33
C ARG A 142 -20.20 -11.02 3.86
N ALA A 143 -19.37 -11.56 2.97
CA ALA A 143 -19.51 -12.91 2.44
C ALA A 143 -19.44 -13.98 3.54
N MET A 144 -18.45 -13.87 4.43
CA MET A 144 -18.31 -14.81 5.55
C MET A 144 -19.48 -14.72 6.52
N ALA A 145 -19.96 -13.53 6.86
CA ALA A 145 -21.08 -13.32 7.75
C ALA A 145 -22.40 -13.88 7.16
N GLN A 146 -22.67 -13.62 5.88
CA GLN A 146 -23.87 -14.11 5.19
C GLN A 146 -23.88 -15.61 4.98
N ALA A 147 -22.74 -16.21 4.71
CA ALA A 147 -22.64 -17.67 4.56
C ALA A 147 -22.92 -18.41 5.89
N GLY A 148 -22.91 -17.73 7.03
CA GLY A 148 -23.02 -18.36 8.34
C GLY A 148 -21.89 -19.35 8.62
N ALA A 149 -20.83 -19.30 7.81
CA ALA A 149 -19.69 -20.18 7.94
C ALA A 149 -18.91 -19.85 9.20
N LYS A 150 -18.60 -20.87 9.99
CA LYS A 150 -17.83 -20.72 11.23
C LYS A 150 -16.47 -21.36 11.05
N ALA A 151 -15.45 -20.54 11.01
CA ALA A 151 -14.07 -20.98 11.02
C ALA A 151 -13.69 -21.50 12.41
N LYS A 152 -12.62 -22.29 12.50
CA LYS A 152 -12.10 -22.75 13.80
C LYS A 152 -11.57 -21.58 14.64
N ARG A 153 -10.78 -20.69 13.99
CA ARG A 153 -10.20 -19.49 14.60
C ARG A 153 -11.10 -18.28 14.43
N THR A 154 -10.98 -17.34 15.33
CA THR A 154 -11.61 -16.02 15.18
C THR A 154 -10.96 -15.25 14.05
N ILE A 155 -11.76 -14.61 13.20
CA ILE A 155 -11.30 -13.71 12.14
C ILE A 155 -11.57 -12.27 12.61
N LEU A 156 -10.53 -11.45 12.65
CA LEU A 156 -10.58 -10.05 13.02
C LEU A 156 -10.32 -9.19 11.80
N PHE A 157 -11.28 -8.35 11.44
CA PHE A 157 -11.15 -7.34 10.39
C PHE A 157 -10.70 -6.03 11.02
N VAL A 158 -9.67 -5.42 10.47
CA VAL A 158 -9.13 -4.15 10.97
C VAL A 158 -9.00 -3.15 9.83
N SER A 159 -9.81 -2.10 9.89
CA SER A 159 -9.63 -0.94 9.02
C SER A 159 -8.68 0.02 9.70
N PHE A 160 -7.43 0.05 9.24
CA PHE A 160 -6.37 0.89 9.79
C PHE A 160 -6.56 2.35 9.40
N SER A 161 -5.96 3.24 10.17
CA SER A 161 -5.88 4.67 9.92
C SER A 161 -4.46 5.16 10.15
N GLY A 162 -3.99 6.12 9.35
CA GLY A 162 -2.64 6.67 9.48
C GLY A 162 -1.55 5.76 8.93
N GLU A 163 -1.85 4.94 7.95
CA GLU A 163 -0.87 4.16 7.20
C GLU A 163 0.09 5.11 6.48
N GLU A 164 -0.46 6.08 5.76
CA GLU A 164 0.25 7.10 4.99
C GLU A 164 1.10 8.06 5.85
N GLN A 165 0.91 8.01 7.15
CA GLN A 165 1.67 8.78 8.14
C GLN A 165 2.73 7.94 8.86
N GLY A 166 3.10 6.79 8.31
CA GLY A 166 4.13 5.91 8.84
C GLY A 166 3.59 4.75 9.65
N LEU A 167 2.51 4.12 9.19
CA LEU A 167 1.91 2.91 9.77
C LEU A 167 1.39 3.13 11.20
N VAL A 168 0.91 4.35 11.51
CA VAL A 168 0.54 4.73 12.89
C VAL A 168 -0.55 3.81 13.44
N GLY A 169 -1.57 3.50 12.64
CA GLY A 169 -2.70 2.68 13.06
C GLY A 169 -2.32 1.23 13.37
N SER A 170 -1.54 0.60 12.51
CA SER A 170 -1.09 -0.78 12.72
C SER A 170 -0.10 -0.91 13.87
N ARG A 171 0.78 0.08 14.08
CA ARG A 171 1.66 0.14 15.26
C ARG A 171 0.85 0.31 16.54
N LEU A 172 -0.11 1.24 16.56
CA LEU A 172 -0.99 1.44 17.71
C LEU A 172 -1.83 0.19 18.02
N TYR A 173 -2.30 -0.52 16.97
CA TYR A 173 -3.02 -1.77 17.17
C TYR A 173 -2.17 -2.80 17.94
N LEU A 174 -0.90 -2.95 17.58
CA LEU A 174 0.00 -3.90 18.26
C LEU A 174 0.32 -3.48 19.70
N GLU A 175 0.41 -2.18 19.98
CA GLU A 175 0.60 -1.67 21.33
C GLU A 175 -0.64 -1.89 22.22
N ARG A 176 -1.84 -1.87 21.63
CA ARG A 176 -3.14 -1.91 22.33
C ARG A 176 -4.07 -2.95 21.74
N ALA A 177 -3.52 -4.12 21.39
CA ALA A 177 -4.30 -5.17 20.76
C ALA A 177 -5.48 -5.61 21.65
N VAL A 178 -6.61 -5.89 21.01
CA VAL A 178 -7.84 -6.38 21.67
C VAL A 178 -7.71 -7.80 22.23
N SER A 179 -6.64 -8.49 21.88
CA SER A 179 -6.29 -9.84 22.35
C SER A 179 -4.77 -9.90 22.50
N PRO A 180 -4.22 -10.77 23.36
CA PRO A 180 -2.78 -10.97 23.46
C PRO A 180 -2.17 -11.23 22.07
N ILE A 181 -1.12 -10.49 21.72
CA ILE A 181 -0.48 -10.57 20.40
C ILE A 181 -0.06 -11.99 20.04
N GLY A 182 0.40 -12.78 21.03
CA GLY A 182 0.74 -14.19 20.84
C GLY A 182 -0.43 -15.09 20.40
N MET A 183 -1.66 -14.60 20.45
CA MET A 183 -2.83 -15.28 19.87
C MET A 183 -3.05 -14.98 18.40
N THR A 184 -2.39 -13.98 17.83
CA THR A 184 -2.46 -13.67 16.41
C THR A 184 -1.60 -14.67 15.63
N ARG A 185 -2.26 -15.50 14.81
CA ARG A 185 -1.60 -16.57 14.04
C ARG A 185 -1.18 -16.13 12.65
N ALA A 186 -1.87 -15.14 12.09
CA ALA A 186 -1.55 -14.54 10.80
C ALA A 186 -2.14 -13.14 10.69
N MET A 187 -1.50 -12.31 9.84
CA MET A 187 -2.05 -11.05 9.35
C MET A 187 -2.06 -11.07 7.83
N ILE A 188 -3.23 -10.84 7.23
CA ILE A 188 -3.43 -10.65 5.80
C ILE A 188 -3.61 -9.16 5.56
N ASN A 189 -2.67 -8.55 4.84
CA ASN A 189 -2.74 -7.15 4.43
C ASN A 189 -3.24 -7.05 3.00
N ILE A 190 -4.17 -6.14 2.75
CA ILE A 190 -4.71 -5.88 1.42
C ILE A 190 -4.42 -4.43 1.08
N ASP A 191 -3.69 -4.24 -0.01
CA ASP A 191 -3.28 -2.92 -0.44
C ASP A 191 -3.23 -2.85 -1.97
N HIS A 192 -3.64 -1.72 -2.59
CA HIS A 192 -3.68 -1.58 -4.05
C HIS A 192 -4.37 -2.76 -4.76
N ALA A 193 -5.65 -2.96 -4.49
CA ALA A 193 -6.39 -4.14 -4.95
C ALA A 193 -7.23 -3.92 -6.22
N GLY A 194 -7.13 -2.74 -6.87
CA GLY A 194 -8.10 -2.34 -7.89
C GLY A 194 -7.52 -2.03 -9.28
N ILE A 195 -6.22 -1.85 -9.43
CA ILE A 195 -5.58 -1.51 -10.72
C ILE A 195 -4.47 -2.53 -11.01
N GLY A 196 -4.11 -2.71 -12.29
CA GLY A 196 -2.97 -3.52 -12.66
C GLY A 196 -3.20 -4.41 -13.87
N ASN A 197 -2.44 -5.50 -13.97
CA ASN A 197 -2.41 -6.40 -15.12
C ASN A 197 -3.20 -7.71 -14.90
N GLY A 198 -3.97 -7.80 -13.82
CA GLY A 198 -4.74 -9.00 -13.47
C GLY A 198 -3.93 -10.12 -12.79
N ARG A 199 -2.65 -9.89 -12.48
CA ARG A 199 -1.83 -10.73 -11.61
C ARG A 199 -1.91 -10.23 -10.18
N LEU A 200 -1.52 -11.05 -9.22
CA LEU A 200 -1.41 -10.68 -7.81
C LEU A 200 0.03 -10.82 -7.35
N THR A 201 0.56 -9.76 -6.76
CA THR A 201 1.85 -9.75 -6.09
C THR A 201 1.62 -10.08 -4.63
N ILE A 202 2.15 -11.22 -4.18
CA ILE A 202 1.91 -11.76 -2.84
C ILE A 202 3.24 -11.84 -2.08
N GLY A 203 3.33 -11.12 -0.98
CA GLY A 203 4.45 -11.22 -0.04
C GLY A 203 4.09 -12.16 1.12
N VAL A 204 4.92 -13.19 1.35
CA VAL A 204 4.68 -14.18 2.41
C VAL A 204 5.86 -14.19 3.37
N THR A 205 5.59 -13.99 4.67
CA THR A 205 6.59 -14.11 5.73
C THR A 205 6.06 -14.95 6.89
N GLY A 206 6.93 -15.77 7.48
CA GLY A 206 6.57 -16.65 8.60
C GLY A 206 5.73 -17.86 8.21
N PHE A 207 5.46 -18.06 6.93
CA PHE A 207 4.80 -19.24 6.34
C PHE A 207 5.60 -19.75 5.16
N GLU A 208 5.38 -21.02 4.82
CA GLU A 208 5.76 -21.55 3.51
C GLU A 208 4.86 -20.93 2.42
N LYS A 209 5.44 -20.62 1.26
CA LYS A 209 4.70 -20.02 0.14
C LYS A 209 3.56 -20.91 -0.40
N ASN A 210 3.57 -22.19 -0.08
CA ASN A 210 2.51 -23.13 -0.43
C ASN A 210 1.12 -22.66 0.04
N VAL A 211 1.03 -22.04 1.21
CA VAL A 211 -0.24 -21.52 1.75
C VAL A 211 -0.89 -20.55 0.75
N ALA A 212 -0.09 -19.63 0.20
CA ALA A 212 -0.55 -18.68 -0.80
C ALA A 212 -0.90 -19.34 -2.15
N LEU A 213 -0.06 -20.31 -2.56
CA LEU A 213 -0.28 -21.03 -3.81
C LEU A 213 -1.56 -21.88 -3.79
N GLU A 214 -1.81 -22.62 -2.70
CA GLU A 214 -3.02 -23.42 -2.51
C GLU A 214 -4.31 -22.59 -2.55
N ALA A 215 -4.27 -21.37 -1.94
CA ALA A 215 -5.38 -20.44 -2.06
C ALA A 215 -5.62 -20.03 -3.52
N GLY A 216 -4.54 -19.74 -4.25
CA GLY A 216 -4.61 -19.42 -5.68
C GLY A 216 -5.14 -20.55 -6.53
N GLN A 217 -4.70 -21.79 -6.27
CA GLN A 217 -5.21 -23.00 -6.96
C GLN A 217 -6.72 -23.17 -6.77
N THR A 218 -7.18 -22.98 -5.53
CA THR A 218 -8.61 -23.13 -5.17
C THR A 218 -9.50 -22.17 -5.96
N VAL A 219 -9.03 -20.96 -6.25
CA VAL A 219 -9.80 -19.93 -6.98
C VAL A 219 -9.42 -19.81 -8.46
N GLY A 220 -8.54 -20.67 -8.97
CA GLY A 220 -8.10 -20.65 -10.37
C GLY A 220 -7.17 -19.49 -10.72
N LEU A 221 -6.40 -18.97 -9.75
CA LEU A 221 -5.48 -17.86 -9.93
C LEU A 221 -4.00 -18.25 -9.77
N ALA A 222 -3.68 -19.54 -9.60
CA ALA A 222 -2.31 -19.99 -9.33
C ALA A 222 -1.26 -19.46 -10.32
N GLU A 223 -1.57 -19.47 -11.62
CA GLU A 223 -0.70 -18.98 -12.70
C GLU A 223 -0.60 -17.44 -12.74
N LYS A 224 -1.45 -16.77 -11.98
CA LYS A 224 -1.48 -15.30 -11.87
C LYS A 224 -0.81 -14.77 -10.60
N LEU A 225 -0.19 -15.64 -9.79
CA LEU A 225 0.48 -15.24 -8.56
C LEU A 225 1.97 -14.99 -8.81
N ASP A 226 2.45 -13.83 -8.37
CA ASP A 226 3.86 -13.49 -8.26
C ASP A 226 4.24 -13.55 -6.77
N LEU A 227 4.86 -14.68 -6.35
CA LEU A 227 5.13 -14.95 -4.93
C LEU A 227 6.52 -14.45 -4.52
N PHE A 228 6.55 -13.58 -3.54
CA PHE A 228 7.75 -13.02 -2.95
C PHE A 228 7.89 -13.44 -1.47
N GLY A 229 9.00 -13.07 -0.85
CA GLY A 229 9.13 -13.02 0.59
C GLY A 229 8.60 -11.67 1.12
N PHE A 230 9.33 -11.08 2.05
CA PHE A 230 9.01 -9.77 2.54
C PHE A 230 9.26 -8.69 1.46
N PHE A 231 8.33 -7.75 1.34
CA PHE A 231 8.59 -6.47 0.71
C PHE A 231 8.14 -5.33 1.63
N PRO A 232 8.85 -4.20 1.64
CA PRO A 232 8.55 -3.08 2.55
C PRO A 232 7.29 -2.34 2.13
N GLY A 233 6.72 -1.59 3.07
CA GLY A 233 5.52 -0.78 2.88
C GLY A 233 4.26 -1.52 3.29
N GLY A 234 3.33 -0.79 3.91
CA GLY A 234 2.02 -1.25 4.33
C GLY A 234 1.94 -1.84 5.75
N ASP A 235 0.72 -2.02 6.21
CA ASP A 235 0.38 -2.35 7.60
C ASP A 235 0.84 -3.72 8.09
N HIS A 236 1.29 -4.61 7.20
CA HIS A 236 1.88 -5.91 7.58
C HIS A 236 3.28 -5.78 8.20
N VAL A 237 3.96 -4.65 7.98
CA VAL A 237 5.34 -4.44 8.45
C VAL A 237 5.45 -4.52 9.98
N PRO A 238 4.65 -3.78 10.76
CA PRO A 238 4.70 -3.87 12.22
C PRO A 238 4.37 -5.28 12.74
N PHE A 239 3.45 -6.00 12.09
CA PHE A 239 3.14 -7.39 12.49
C PHE A 239 4.32 -8.32 12.26
N LYS A 240 4.98 -8.21 11.11
CA LYS A 240 6.20 -8.97 10.83
C LYS A 240 7.32 -8.63 11.82
N GLU A 241 7.48 -7.35 12.19
CA GLU A 241 8.44 -6.90 13.20
C GLU A 241 8.14 -7.51 14.59
N ALA A 242 6.86 -7.70 14.90
CA ALA A 242 6.39 -8.40 16.12
C ALA A 242 6.48 -9.94 16.04
N GLY A 243 7.03 -10.50 14.95
CA GLY A 243 7.17 -11.96 14.77
C GLY A 243 5.88 -12.67 14.33
N ILE A 244 4.85 -11.94 13.94
CA ILE A 244 3.59 -12.51 13.46
C ILE A 244 3.76 -12.85 11.96
N PRO A 245 3.36 -14.05 11.52
CA PRO A 245 3.33 -14.41 10.12
C PRO A 245 2.40 -13.49 9.31
N THR A 246 2.85 -13.05 8.13
CA THR A 246 2.08 -12.13 7.29
C THR A 246 1.94 -12.59 5.85
N VAL A 247 0.79 -12.30 5.25
CA VAL A 247 0.60 -12.35 3.81
C VAL A 247 0.10 -10.98 3.35
N THR A 248 0.88 -10.30 2.51
CA THR A 248 0.45 -9.04 1.91
C THR A 248 0.08 -9.23 0.45
N ILE A 249 -1.01 -8.62 0.02
CA ILE A 249 -1.63 -8.82 -1.27
C ILE A 249 -1.77 -7.48 -1.95
N VAL A 250 -1.17 -7.37 -3.13
CA VAL A 250 -1.22 -6.19 -4.00
C VAL A 250 -1.58 -6.68 -5.41
N SER A 251 -2.43 -5.98 -6.13
CA SER A 251 -2.62 -6.26 -7.56
C SER A 251 -1.33 -5.96 -8.33
N GLY A 252 -0.96 -6.85 -9.25
CA GLY A 252 0.31 -6.77 -9.98
C GLY A 252 0.28 -5.76 -11.13
N GLY A 253 1.44 -5.26 -11.50
CA GLY A 253 1.60 -4.38 -12.65
C GLY A 253 1.85 -2.92 -12.29
N ILE A 254 1.44 -2.02 -13.19
CA ILE A 254 1.65 -0.58 -13.04
C ILE A 254 0.44 0.05 -12.37
N HIS A 255 0.68 0.86 -11.35
CA HIS A 255 -0.29 1.72 -10.69
C HIS A 255 0.00 3.19 -11.07
N PRO A 256 -0.48 3.66 -12.22
CA PRO A 256 -0.02 4.93 -12.80
C PRO A 256 -0.39 6.14 -11.96
N HIS A 257 -1.44 6.04 -11.17
CA HIS A 257 -1.96 7.11 -10.33
C HIS A 257 -1.56 7.00 -8.85
N PHE A 258 -0.63 6.11 -8.51
CA PHE A 258 -0.15 5.93 -7.15
C PHE A 258 0.28 7.27 -6.52
N HIS A 259 -0.36 7.65 -5.41
CA HIS A 259 -0.17 8.91 -4.69
C HIS A 259 -0.37 10.16 -5.55
N LYS A 260 -1.34 10.13 -6.47
CA LYS A 260 -1.65 11.22 -7.40
C LYS A 260 -3.16 11.54 -7.40
N PRO A 261 -3.54 12.76 -7.88
CA PRO A 261 -4.95 13.13 -8.00
C PRO A 261 -5.78 12.23 -8.92
N GLY A 262 -5.13 11.51 -9.82
CA GLY A 262 -5.76 10.59 -10.75
C GLY A 262 -6.13 9.23 -10.15
N ASP A 263 -5.79 8.95 -8.88
CA ASP A 263 -6.23 7.72 -8.21
C ASP A 263 -7.71 7.81 -7.80
N ARG A 264 -8.59 7.56 -8.75
CA ARG A 264 -10.02 7.79 -8.69
C ARG A 264 -10.80 6.49 -8.89
N ALA A 265 -12.03 6.47 -8.41
CA ALA A 265 -12.91 5.30 -8.50
C ALA A 265 -13.17 4.83 -9.95
N ASP A 266 -13.15 5.73 -10.92
CA ASP A 266 -13.34 5.42 -12.34
C ASP A 266 -12.13 4.72 -12.98
N THR A 267 -10.98 4.65 -12.31
CA THR A 267 -9.79 3.91 -12.76
C THR A 267 -9.76 2.46 -12.24
N ILE A 268 -10.64 2.11 -11.33
CA ILE A 268 -10.67 0.78 -10.70
C ILE A 268 -11.25 -0.26 -11.68
N ASN A 269 -10.60 -1.41 -11.74
CA ASN A 269 -11.07 -2.57 -12.49
C ASN A 269 -11.85 -3.53 -11.58
N PRO A 270 -13.19 -3.68 -11.77
CA PRO A 270 -14.00 -4.56 -10.92
C PRO A 270 -13.60 -6.05 -10.97
N GLU A 271 -13.03 -6.52 -12.09
CA GLU A 271 -12.58 -7.90 -12.21
C GLU A 271 -11.35 -8.16 -11.31
N ILE A 272 -10.43 -7.20 -11.24
CA ILE A 272 -9.27 -7.29 -10.35
C ILE A 272 -9.74 -7.33 -8.91
N LEU A 273 -10.61 -6.39 -8.50
CA LEU A 273 -11.22 -6.39 -7.14
C LEU A 273 -11.87 -7.72 -6.81
N HIS A 274 -12.66 -8.26 -7.73
CA HIS A 274 -13.35 -9.55 -7.54
C HIS A 274 -12.34 -10.70 -7.35
N ASN A 275 -11.30 -10.75 -8.15
CA ASN A 275 -10.26 -11.78 -8.04
C ASN A 275 -9.48 -11.67 -6.73
N VAL A 276 -9.14 -10.46 -6.30
CA VAL A 276 -8.50 -10.22 -5.00
C VAL A 276 -9.43 -10.66 -3.87
N ALA A 277 -10.72 -10.29 -3.90
CA ALA A 277 -11.68 -10.68 -2.86
C ALA A 277 -11.83 -12.20 -2.73
N ARG A 278 -11.94 -12.92 -3.86
CA ARG A 278 -11.99 -14.40 -3.87
C ARG A 278 -10.73 -15.02 -3.29
N TYR A 279 -9.58 -14.47 -3.66
CA TYR A 279 -8.29 -14.94 -3.16
C TYR A 279 -8.15 -14.71 -1.65
N VAL A 280 -8.44 -13.51 -1.17
CA VAL A 280 -8.39 -13.16 0.26
C VAL A 280 -9.35 -14.01 1.08
N LEU A 281 -10.58 -14.18 0.60
CA LEU A 281 -11.60 -15.02 1.27
C LEU A 281 -11.08 -16.46 1.45
N THR A 282 -10.52 -17.03 0.38
CA THR A 282 -10.02 -18.42 0.39
C THR A 282 -8.80 -18.55 1.31
N LEU A 283 -7.84 -17.64 1.20
CA LEU A 283 -6.64 -17.63 2.04
C LEU A 283 -7.01 -17.50 3.54
N ALA A 284 -7.90 -16.55 3.85
CA ALA A 284 -8.34 -16.33 5.22
C ALA A 284 -9.07 -17.57 5.78
N TRP A 285 -9.92 -18.20 4.97
CA TRP A 285 -10.62 -19.42 5.34
C TRP A 285 -9.66 -20.58 5.61
N GLN A 286 -8.65 -20.76 4.74
CA GLN A 286 -7.61 -21.77 4.94
C GLN A 286 -6.86 -21.53 6.24
N LEU A 287 -6.29 -20.33 6.45
CA LEU A 287 -5.54 -19.99 7.65
C LEU A 287 -6.36 -20.11 8.93
N ALA A 288 -7.66 -19.82 8.86
CA ALA A 288 -8.55 -19.97 10.01
C ALA A 288 -8.90 -21.41 10.35
N ASN A 289 -8.66 -22.38 9.43
CA ASN A 289 -9.08 -23.78 9.57
C ASN A 289 -7.93 -24.80 9.59
N ILE A 290 -6.69 -24.41 9.31
CA ILE A 290 -5.55 -25.33 9.41
C ILE A 290 -5.42 -25.91 10.83
N PRO A 291 -4.82 -27.12 10.94
CA PRO A 291 -4.61 -27.81 12.23
C PRO A 291 -3.88 -26.99 13.28
#